data_1299e168a90b59d40200d0024233f0c5
#
_entry.id   1299e168a90b59d40200d0024233f0c5
#
_cell.length_a   1.000
_cell.length_b   1.000
_cell.length_c   1.000
_cell.angle_alpha   90.00
_cell.angle_beta   90.00
_cell.angle_gamma   90.00
#
_symmetry.space_group_name_H-M   'P 1'
#
loop_
_entity.id
_entity.type
_entity.pdbx_description
1 polymer ?
#
loop_
_entity_poly.entity_id
_entity_poly.type
_entity_poly.pdbx_seq_one_letter_code
_entity_poly.pdbx_strand_id
1 'polypeptide(L)'
;MRKSIRASLLVAAGLALSWIAPAQTPSQPAPAGDRVARFPAMSREAEAKGLAEPFKGITTNGETLKGLFPVRSTGVSTEPVRVAAEKFLAALSEEQRRRTQFPVDDLEWRKWMNQSFYVRQGTGFKDMTQAQREAAFGLMRASLSAKGMKLSRDIMKLNHTLGELNHDNFVEYGEWLYWITVMGTPSASEPWGWQLDGHHLIVNYFVLGDQVVMTPSFWGSEPTYAEGGKYRGTRVMKDEQDAGLAFMKSLTPEQRKLATLRGDKPGNDNLTEAFKDNLVLDYAGVPVRTLSESQKRQLLSLIGLYVHNLRDDQARVEIDQVDARMNDTYFAWIGGTEASSVFYYRIHSPVILIEFDHQKPANLRHLYADVPYREHVHAVVRTPNGNDYGKDLLRQH
;
A
#
# COMPACT_ATOMS: atom_id res chain seq x y z
N MET A 1 87.40 -13.65 -32.74
CA MET A 1 86.68 -12.47 -33.28
C MET A 1 85.22 -12.51 -32.88
N ARG A 2 84.80 -11.79 -31.85
CA ARG A 2 83.40 -11.63 -31.48
C ARG A 2 83.12 -10.12 -31.33
N LYS A 3 82.26 -9.58 -32.19
CA LYS A 3 81.79 -8.19 -32.15
C LYS A 3 80.63 -8.08 -31.18
N SER A 4 80.82 -7.27 -30.19
CA SER A 4 79.74 -6.91 -29.27
C SER A 4 78.93 -5.73 -29.82
N ILE A 5 77.60 -5.88 -29.90
CA ILE A 5 76.69 -4.83 -30.26
C ILE A 5 76.13 -4.30 -28.95
N ARG A 6 76.36 -3.02 -28.65
CA ARG A 6 75.68 -2.30 -27.53
C ARG A 6 74.34 -1.76 -28.01
N ALA A 7 73.25 -2.16 -27.37
CA ALA A 7 71.95 -1.58 -27.57
C ALA A 7 71.75 -0.46 -26.56
N SER A 8 71.47 0.75 -27.01
CA SER A 8 71.11 1.89 -26.16
C SER A 8 69.64 1.88 -25.93
N LEU A 9 69.19 1.82 -24.63
CA LEU A 9 67.81 2.01 -24.25
C LEU A 9 67.54 3.53 -24.10
N LEU A 10 66.63 4.07 -24.92
CA LEU A 10 65.97 5.36 -24.73
C LEU A 10 64.78 5.17 -23.79
N VAL A 11 64.84 5.77 -22.60
CA VAL A 11 63.71 5.84 -21.69
C VAL A 11 62.88 7.09 -22.05
N ALA A 12 61.71 6.87 -22.63
CA ALA A 12 60.75 7.94 -22.84
C ALA A 12 59.89 8.09 -21.56
N ALA A 13 60.10 9.18 -20.82
CA ALA A 13 59.24 9.56 -19.70
C ALA A 13 57.91 10.15 -20.21
N GLY A 14 56.85 9.32 -20.21
CA GLY A 14 55.49 9.78 -20.48
C GLY A 14 54.90 10.47 -19.25
N LEU A 15 54.68 11.79 -19.34
CA LEU A 15 53.87 12.53 -18.38
C LEU A 15 52.40 12.15 -18.56
N ALA A 16 51.87 11.33 -17.67
CA ALA A 16 50.42 11.09 -17.57
C ALA A 16 49.77 12.27 -16.88
N LEU A 17 49.11 13.16 -17.64
CA LEU A 17 48.18 14.13 -17.11
C LEU A 17 46.94 13.38 -16.66
N SER A 18 46.77 13.17 -15.35
CA SER A 18 45.53 12.73 -14.74
C SER A 18 44.51 13.86 -14.81
N TRP A 19 43.50 13.71 -15.63
CA TRP A 19 42.30 14.53 -15.61
C TRP A 19 41.55 14.21 -14.33
N ILE A 20 41.63 15.11 -13.33
CA ILE A 20 40.72 15.14 -12.18
C ILE A 20 39.39 15.72 -12.69
N ALA A 21 38.41 14.87 -12.93
CA ALA A 21 37.05 15.34 -13.18
C ALA A 21 36.59 16.14 -11.97
N PRO A 22 35.99 17.34 -12.15
CA PRO A 22 35.46 18.09 -11.03
C PRO A 22 34.40 17.25 -10.32
N ALA A 23 34.51 17.12 -9.01
CA ALA A 23 33.50 16.49 -8.17
C ALA A 23 32.17 17.20 -8.44
N GLN A 24 31.17 16.48 -8.93
CA GLN A 24 29.81 17.00 -9.07
C GLN A 24 29.32 17.34 -7.67
N THR A 25 29.16 18.61 -7.39
CA THR A 25 28.47 19.11 -6.20
C THR A 25 27.08 18.46 -6.21
N PRO A 26 26.60 17.86 -5.10
CA PRO A 26 25.25 17.36 -5.02
C PRO A 26 24.30 18.50 -5.39
N SER A 27 23.49 18.30 -6.41
CA SER A 27 22.48 19.28 -6.78
C SER A 27 21.57 19.51 -5.57
N GLN A 28 21.47 20.74 -5.09
CA GLN A 28 20.49 21.06 -4.07
C GLN A 28 19.11 20.64 -4.57
N PRO A 29 18.29 20.00 -3.70
CA PRO A 29 16.92 19.68 -4.07
C PRO A 29 16.20 20.95 -4.51
N ALA A 30 15.45 20.87 -5.61
CA ALA A 30 14.64 21.98 -6.11
C ALA A 30 13.73 22.52 -4.98
N PRO A 31 13.49 23.84 -4.91
CA PRO A 31 12.55 24.40 -3.94
C PRO A 31 11.22 23.64 -3.96
N ALA A 32 10.64 23.38 -2.79
CA ALA A 32 9.41 22.58 -2.66
C ALA A 32 8.27 23.07 -3.58
N GLY A 33 8.18 24.40 -3.80
CA GLY A 33 7.21 25.00 -4.72
C GLY A 33 7.33 24.55 -6.19
N ASP A 34 8.54 24.43 -6.72
CA ASP A 34 8.79 24.00 -8.10
C ASP A 34 8.43 22.50 -8.31
N ARG A 35 8.61 21.68 -7.28
CA ARG A 35 8.24 20.28 -7.30
C ARG A 35 6.72 20.12 -7.30
N VAL A 36 6.02 20.80 -6.40
CA VAL A 36 4.55 20.74 -6.27
C VAL A 36 3.86 21.22 -7.55
N ALA A 37 4.40 22.21 -8.25
CA ALA A 37 3.87 22.69 -9.52
C ALA A 37 3.82 21.60 -10.62
N ARG A 38 4.61 20.54 -10.51
CA ARG A 38 4.64 19.40 -11.46
C ARG A 38 3.62 18.31 -11.13
N PHE A 39 3.07 18.27 -9.92
CA PHE A 39 2.17 17.20 -9.47
C PHE A 39 0.98 16.96 -10.39
N PRO A 40 0.28 18.01 -10.94
CA PRO A 40 -0.83 17.76 -11.86
C PRO A 40 -0.42 17.06 -13.16
N ALA A 41 0.78 17.35 -13.67
CA ALA A 41 1.28 16.68 -14.88
C ALA A 41 1.66 15.23 -14.59
N MET A 42 2.35 14.97 -13.48
CA MET A 42 2.75 13.63 -13.04
C MET A 42 1.51 12.75 -12.75
N SER A 43 0.47 13.31 -12.12
CA SER A 43 -0.79 12.60 -11.85
C SER A 43 -1.48 12.20 -13.14
N ARG A 44 -1.63 13.12 -14.10
CA ARG A 44 -2.23 12.80 -15.40
C ARG A 44 -1.44 11.73 -16.18
N GLU A 45 -0.11 11.77 -16.13
CA GLU A 45 0.72 10.74 -16.76
C GLU A 45 0.52 9.38 -16.12
N ALA A 46 0.47 9.31 -14.79
CA ALA A 46 0.23 8.07 -14.05
C ALA A 46 -1.17 7.50 -14.39
N GLU A 47 -2.21 8.34 -14.40
CA GLU A 47 -3.58 7.94 -14.78
C GLU A 47 -3.65 7.46 -16.23
N ALA A 48 -3.05 8.19 -17.18
CA ALA A 48 -3.06 7.82 -18.60
C ALA A 48 -2.45 6.43 -18.84
N LYS A 49 -1.40 6.08 -18.09
CA LYS A 49 -0.77 4.75 -18.14
C LYS A 49 -1.57 3.69 -17.39
N GLY A 50 -2.01 4.02 -16.18
CA GLY A 50 -2.62 3.06 -15.26
C GLY A 50 -4.07 2.71 -15.58
N LEU A 51 -4.80 3.62 -16.24
CA LEU A 51 -6.22 3.45 -16.58
C LEU A 51 -6.44 3.15 -18.07
N ALA A 52 -5.39 2.92 -18.85
CA ALA A 52 -5.49 2.66 -20.28
C ALA A 52 -6.36 1.43 -20.61
N GLU A 53 -6.37 0.44 -19.74
CA GLU A 53 -7.17 -0.78 -19.90
C GLU A 53 -8.36 -0.80 -18.93
N PRO A 54 -9.52 -1.35 -19.35
CA PRO A 54 -10.63 -1.62 -18.45
C PRO A 54 -10.18 -2.48 -17.27
N PHE A 55 -10.85 -2.30 -16.12
CA PHE A 55 -10.59 -3.12 -14.94
C PHE A 55 -10.93 -4.59 -15.19
N LYS A 56 -10.00 -5.47 -14.89
CA LYS A 56 -10.16 -6.93 -14.92
C LYS A 56 -9.96 -7.56 -13.54
N GLY A 57 -9.01 -7.04 -12.79
CA GLY A 57 -8.53 -7.59 -11.52
C GLY A 57 -7.24 -8.40 -11.68
N ILE A 58 -6.56 -8.65 -10.57
CA ILE A 58 -5.38 -9.51 -10.51
C ILE A 58 -5.81 -10.96 -10.72
N THR A 59 -5.11 -11.67 -11.59
CA THR A 59 -5.40 -13.08 -11.95
C THR A 59 -4.10 -13.88 -12.02
N THR A 60 -4.18 -15.20 -12.01
CA THR A 60 -2.99 -16.04 -12.13
C THR A 60 -2.62 -16.40 -13.57
N ASN A 61 -3.58 -16.32 -14.49
CA ASN A 61 -3.41 -16.76 -15.89
C ASN A 61 -4.06 -15.80 -16.90
N GLY A 62 -4.51 -14.62 -16.44
CA GLY A 62 -5.24 -13.67 -17.28
C GLY A 62 -6.76 -13.86 -17.29
N GLU A 63 -7.30 -14.90 -16.64
CA GLU A 63 -8.74 -15.15 -16.54
C GLU A 63 -9.21 -15.12 -15.08
N THR A 64 -10.39 -14.49 -14.83
CA THR A 64 -11.00 -14.47 -13.50
C THR A 64 -11.69 -15.77 -13.18
N LEU A 65 -11.49 -16.28 -11.97
CA LEU A 65 -12.26 -17.41 -11.44
C LEU A 65 -13.66 -16.93 -11.07
N LYS A 66 -14.67 -17.57 -11.61
CA LYS A 66 -16.09 -17.22 -11.37
C LYS A 66 -16.62 -17.86 -10.09
N GLY A 67 -17.64 -17.20 -9.50
CA GLY A 67 -18.39 -17.77 -8.36
C GLY A 67 -17.65 -17.72 -7.03
N LEU A 68 -16.55 -16.96 -6.94
CA LEU A 68 -15.82 -16.76 -5.68
C LEU A 68 -16.56 -15.80 -4.73
N PHE A 69 -17.27 -14.82 -5.25
CA PHE A 69 -17.90 -13.74 -4.52
C PHE A 69 -19.41 -13.64 -4.86
N PRO A 70 -20.23 -14.61 -4.40
CA PRO A 70 -21.67 -14.56 -4.69
C PRO A 70 -22.35 -13.39 -3.94
N VAL A 71 -23.31 -12.74 -4.59
CA VAL A 71 -24.21 -11.80 -3.89
C VAL A 71 -25.08 -12.61 -2.94
N ARG A 72 -24.95 -12.33 -1.63
CA ARG A 72 -25.67 -13.03 -0.55
C ARG A 72 -25.76 -12.17 0.68
N SER A 73 -26.73 -12.43 1.56
CA SER A 73 -26.69 -11.81 2.88
C SER A 73 -25.60 -12.41 3.76
N THR A 74 -24.86 -11.56 4.45
CA THR A 74 -23.88 -11.92 5.49
C THR A 74 -24.49 -11.92 6.88
N GLY A 75 -25.66 -11.29 7.05
CA GLY A 75 -26.30 -11.05 8.34
C GLY A 75 -25.63 -9.95 9.18
N VAL A 76 -24.64 -9.24 8.62
CA VAL A 76 -23.86 -8.19 9.33
C VAL A 76 -24.27 -6.82 8.81
N SER A 77 -24.96 -6.03 9.66
CA SER A 77 -25.51 -4.74 9.28
C SER A 77 -24.45 -3.73 8.84
N THR A 78 -24.67 -3.09 7.67
CA THR A 78 -23.91 -1.94 7.16
C THR A 78 -24.59 -0.60 7.52
N GLU A 79 -25.69 -0.60 8.24
CA GLU A 79 -26.45 0.59 8.65
C GLU A 79 -25.59 1.66 9.36
N PRO A 80 -24.68 1.30 10.30
CA PRO A 80 -23.82 2.30 10.93
C PRO A 80 -22.94 3.06 9.94
N VAL A 81 -22.43 2.37 8.91
CA VAL A 81 -21.59 2.98 7.87
C VAL A 81 -22.44 3.89 6.97
N ARG A 82 -23.63 3.43 6.56
CA ARG A 82 -24.57 4.22 5.76
C ARG A 82 -24.92 5.54 6.45
N VAL A 83 -25.37 5.47 7.70
CA VAL A 83 -25.73 6.66 8.50
C VAL A 83 -24.54 7.62 8.66
N ALA A 84 -23.35 7.08 8.89
CA ALA A 84 -22.15 7.91 9.03
C ALA A 84 -21.76 8.60 7.70
N ALA A 85 -21.91 7.92 6.56
CA ALA A 85 -21.68 8.49 5.24
C ALA A 85 -22.69 9.61 4.91
N GLU A 86 -23.95 9.41 5.21
CA GLU A 86 -25.00 10.43 5.07
C GLU A 86 -24.70 11.68 5.93
N LYS A 87 -24.27 11.49 7.18
CA LYS A 87 -23.86 12.59 8.06
C LYS A 87 -22.66 13.34 7.52
N PHE A 88 -21.66 12.61 6.98
CA PHE A 88 -20.51 13.24 6.36
C PHE A 88 -20.92 14.10 5.16
N LEU A 89 -21.70 13.55 4.23
CA LEU A 89 -22.18 14.27 3.05
C LEU A 89 -23.05 15.47 3.42
N ALA A 90 -23.88 15.35 4.45
CA ALA A 90 -24.71 16.44 4.94
C ALA A 90 -23.92 17.59 5.57
N ALA A 91 -22.74 17.30 6.14
CA ALA A 91 -21.85 18.30 6.72
C ALA A 91 -21.07 19.11 5.67
N LEU A 92 -20.97 18.62 4.44
CA LEU A 92 -20.26 19.29 3.35
C LEU A 92 -21.06 20.45 2.77
N SER A 93 -20.37 21.52 2.33
CA SER A 93 -20.98 22.52 1.47
C SER A 93 -21.40 21.91 0.13
N GLU A 94 -22.26 22.60 -0.61
CA GLU A 94 -22.70 22.14 -1.94
C GLU A 94 -21.51 21.93 -2.90
N GLU A 95 -20.54 22.86 -2.88
CA GLU A 95 -19.33 22.77 -3.69
C GLU A 95 -18.46 21.56 -3.28
N GLN A 96 -18.23 21.38 -1.98
CA GLN A 96 -17.50 20.21 -1.46
C GLN A 96 -18.20 18.92 -1.84
N ARG A 97 -19.53 18.85 -1.73
CA ARG A 97 -20.30 17.65 -2.10
C ARG A 97 -20.17 17.32 -3.56
N ARG A 98 -20.27 18.30 -4.48
CA ARG A 98 -20.11 18.06 -5.93
C ARG A 98 -18.75 17.46 -6.28
N ARG A 99 -17.67 17.88 -5.60
CA ARG A 99 -16.33 17.33 -5.86
C ARG A 99 -16.05 16.02 -5.11
N THR A 100 -16.94 15.60 -4.20
CA THR A 100 -16.76 14.41 -3.35
C THR A 100 -17.57 13.23 -3.84
N GLN A 101 -18.75 13.44 -4.46
CA GLN A 101 -19.63 12.37 -4.94
C GLN A 101 -19.39 12.06 -6.41
N PHE A 102 -19.26 10.78 -6.73
CA PHE A 102 -19.08 10.22 -8.06
C PHE A 102 -20.11 9.12 -8.31
N PRO A 103 -20.41 8.74 -9.57
CA PRO A 103 -21.15 7.53 -9.88
C PRO A 103 -20.54 6.28 -9.22
N VAL A 104 -21.34 5.27 -8.91
CA VAL A 104 -20.87 4.06 -8.23
C VAL A 104 -19.87 3.24 -9.06
N ASP A 105 -19.94 3.34 -10.37
CA ASP A 105 -19.07 2.63 -11.33
C ASP A 105 -17.94 3.53 -11.87
N ASP A 106 -17.77 4.75 -11.32
CA ASP A 106 -16.76 5.71 -11.76
C ASP A 106 -15.34 5.16 -11.68
N LEU A 107 -14.50 5.63 -12.62
CA LEU A 107 -13.07 5.31 -12.65
C LEU A 107 -12.31 5.87 -11.43
N GLU A 108 -12.92 6.78 -10.68
CA GLU A 108 -12.34 7.37 -9.47
C GLU A 108 -11.91 6.30 -8.45
N TRP A 109 -12.62 5.16 -8.36
CA TRP A 109 -12.19 4.01 -7.58
C TRP A 109 -10.74 3.59 -7.82
N ARG A 110 -10.27 3.68 -9.07
CA ARG A 110 -8.94 3.24 -9.50
C ARG A 110 -7.89 4.35 -9.42
N LYS A 111 -8.30 5.59 -9.12
CA LYS A 111 -7.43 6.76 -9.05
C LYS A 111 -6.89 7.01 -7.67
N TRP A 112 -6.27 5.99 -7.07
CA TRP A 112 -5.57 6.13 -5.81
C TRP A 112 -4.06 6.00 -5.99
N MET A 113 -3.28 6.63 -5.09
CA MET A 113 -1.83 6.61 -5.15
C MET A 113 -1.21 6.76 -3.76
N ASN A 114 -0.34 5.80 -3.41
CA ASN A 114 0.40 5.81 -2.15
C ASN A 114 1.53 6.87 -2.05
N GLN A 115 1.78 7.63 -3.11
CA GLN A 115 2.82 8.65 -3.15
C GLN A 115 2.26 10.06 -2.94
N SER A 116 3.09 10.96 -2.37
CA SER A 116 2.68 12.33 -1.99
C SER A 116 2.31 13.22 -3.17
N PHE A 117 2.96 13.03 -4.33
CA PHE A 117 2.78 13.91 -5.50
C PHE A 117 1.40 13.84 -6.17
N TYR A 118 0.61 12.82 -5.86
CA TYR A 118 -0.66 12.59 -6.56
C TYR A 118 -1.71 13.63 -6.20
N VAL A 119 -2.36 14.21 -7.21
CA VAL A 119 -3.45 15.17 -7.05
C VAL A 119 -4.76 14.42 -6.90
N ARG A 120 -5.30 14.46 -5.71
CA ARG A 120 -6.49 13.69 -5.29
C ARG A 120 -7.77 14.47 -5.49
N GLN A 121 -8.85 13.75 -5.78
CA GLN A 121 -10.21 14.29 -5.83
C GLN A 121 -10.87 14.27 -4.44
N GLY A 122 -12.09 14.77 -4.36
CA GLY A 122 -12.85 14.78 -3.13
C GLY A 122 -12.58 15.96 -2.22
N THR A 123 -13.01 15.84 -0.97
CA THR A 123 -12.76 16.86 0.06
C THR A 123 -11.60 16.45 0.95
N GLY A 124 -10.55 17.28 0.96
CA GLY A 124 -9.37 17.07 1.79
C GLY A 124 -9.59 17.47 3.24
N PHE A 125 -9.03 16.70 4.20
CA PHE A 125 -9.12 17.02 5.62
C PHE A 125 -8.57 18.42 5.96
N LYS A 126 -7.59 18.90 5.21
CA LYS A 126 -7.03 20.26 5.37
C LYS A 126 -8.06 21.36 5.09
N ASP A 127 -9.00 21.10 4.18
CA ASP A 127 -10.04 22.05 3.73
C ASP A 127 -11.35 21.90 4.52
N MET A 128 -11.42 20.96 5.47
CA MET A 128 -12.58 20.71 6.30
C MET A 128 -12.59 21.60 7.54
N THR A 129 -13.76 22.04 7.94
CA THR A 129 -14.01 22.57 9.29
C THR A 129 -13.83 21.46 10.33
N GLN A 130 -13.74 21.81 11.62
CA GLN A 130 -13.67 20.81 12.68
C GLN A 130 -14.88 19.86 12.66
N ALA A 131 -16.09 20.39 12.47
CA ALA A 131 -17.31 19.59 12.40
C ALA A 131 -17.30 18.60 11.20
N GLN A 132 -16.80 19.04 10.06
CA GLN A 132 -16.65 18.19 8.88
C GLN A 132 -15.60 17.09 9.10
N ARG A 133 -14.45 17.40 9.73
CA ARG A 133 -13.44 16.39 10.10
C ARG A 133 -14.00 15.34 11.06
N GLU A 134 -14.79 15.77 12.06
CA GLU A 134 -15.43 14.83 12.98
C GLU A 134 -16.44 13.93 12.27
N ALA A 135 -17.20 14.44 11.30
CA ALA A 135 -18.09 13.64 10.47
C ALA A 135 -17.30 12.63 9.59
N ALA A 136 -16.19 13.09 8.98
CA ALA A 136 -15.29 12.21 8.22
C ALA A 136 -14.67 11.10 9.09
N PHE A 137 -14.19 11.44 10.29
CA PHE A 137 -13.75 10.43 11.26
C PHE A 137 -14.88 9.55 11.76
N GLY A 138 -16.11 10.06 11.79
CA GLY A 138 -17.32 9.28 12.08
C GLY A 138 -17.52 8.16 11.06
N LEU A 139 -17.36 8.47 9.76
CA LEU A 139 -17.42 7.49 8.67
C LEU A 139 -16.31 6.44 8.81
N MET A 140 -15.07 6.87 9.05
CA MET A 140 -13.95 5.95 9.26
C MET A 140 -14.19 5.03 10.47
N ARG A 141 -14.67 5.57 11.61
CA ARG A 141 -14.98 4.77 12.82
C ARG A 141 -16.12 3.77 12.61
N ALA A 142 -17.09 4.10 11.77
CA ALA A 142 -18.18 3.18 11.44
C ALA A 142 -17.73 2.02 10.53
N SER A 143 -16.67 2.22 9.76
CA SER A 143 -16.16 1.28 8.75
C SER A 143 -14.99 0.44 9.26
N LEU A 144 -14.13 1.01 10.08
CA LEU A 144 -12.88 0.41 10.57
C LEU A 144 -13.03 -0.07 12.01
N SER A 145 -12.25 -1.06 12.40
CA SER A 145 -12.05 -1.44 13.79
C SER A 145 -11.31 -0.36 14.59
N ALA A 146 -11.27 -0.50 15.89
CA ALA A 146 -10.44 0.38 16.73
C ALA A 146 -8.95 0.33 16.33
N LYS A 147 -8.44 -0.86 15.94
CA LYS A 147 -7.09 -1.04 15.40
C LYS A 147 -6.92 -0.30 14.08
N GLY A 148 -7.80 -0.52 13.10
CA GLY A 148 -7.73 0.11 11.78
C GLY A 148 -7.85 1.64 11.85
N MET A 149 -8.74 2.15 12.72
CA MET A 149 -8.86 3.58 12.97
C MET A 149 -7.60 4.17 13.60
N LYS A 150 -7.01 3.48 14.59
CA LYS A 150 -5.75 3.89 15.21
C LYS A 150 -4.61 3.89 14.19
N LEU A 151 -4.47 2.81 13.41
CA LEU A 151 -3.45 2.69 12.36
C LEU A 151 -3.57 3.84 11.34
N SER A 152 -4.78 4.11 10.84
CA SER A 152 -5.02 5.23 9.91
C SER A 152 -4.57 6.56 10.50
N ARG A 153 -4.95 6.85 11.74
CA ARG A 153 -4.57 8.09 12.42
C ARG A 153 -3.08 8.20 12.67
N ASP A 154 -2.42 7.10 12.98
CA ASP A 154 -0.98 7.08 13.24
C ASP A 154 -0.17 7.24 11.94
N ILE A 155 -0.63 6.69 10.82
CA ILE A 155 -0.04 6.95 9.49
C ILE A 155 -0.16 8.44 9.14
N MET A 156 -1.33 9.06 9.35
CA MET A 156 -1.53 10.50 9.13
C MET A 156 -0.58 11.36 9.97
N LYS A 157 -0.34 10.98 11.24
CA LYS A 157 0.63 11.66 12.13
C LYS A 157 2.06 11.47 11.66
N LEU A 158 2.43 10.27 11.20
CA LEU A 158 3.77 9.99 10.68
C LEU A 158 4.04 10.73 9.37
N ASN A 159 3.00 10.99 8.56
CA ASN A 159 3.14 11.88 7.41
C ASN A 159 3.46 13.33 7.82
N HIS A 160 3.00 13.79 8.99
CA HIS A 160 3.46 15.06 9.56
C HIS A 160 4.94 14.99 10.02
N THR A 161 5.32 13.88 10.68
CA THR A 161 6.72 13.64 11.07
C THR A 161 7.64 13.63 9.84
N LEU A 162 7.20 13.07 8.72
CA LEU A 162 7.92 13.13 7.46
C LEU A 162 8.12 14.59 7.00
N GLY A 163 7.13 15.46 7.18
CA GLY A 163 7.25 16.89 6.91
C GLY A 163 8.31 17.55 7.78
N GLU A 164 8.31 17.28 9.10
CA GLU A 164 9.34 17.75 10.03
C GLU A 164 10.75 17.32 9.60
N LEU A 165 10.92 16.05 9.20
CA LEU A 165 12.20 15.50 8.71
C LEU A 165 12.63 16.05 7.34
N ASN A 166 11.71 16.65 6.59
CA ASN A 166 11.95 17.32 5.32
C ASN A 166 11.91 18.85 5.45
N HIS A 167 12.54 19.38 6.50
CA HIS A 167 12.70 20.84 6.73
C HIS A 167 11.36 21.57 6.82
N ASP A 168 10.39 21.01 7.56
CA ASP A 168 9.03 21.54 7.74
C ASP A 168 8.24 21.69 6.43
N ASN A 169 8.45 20.78 5.48
CA ASN A 169 7.73 20.76 4.21
C ASN A 169 6.29 20.23 4.38
N PHE A 170 5.44 21.03 5.05
CA PHE A 170 4.01 20.68 5.26
C PHE A 170 3.12 20.98 4.05
N VAL A 171 3.70 21.49 2.96
CA VAL A 171 2.98 21.61 1.66
C VAL A 171 2.84 20.23 1.00
N GLU A 172 3.87 19.41 1.09
CA GLU A 172 3.92 18.08 0.49
C GLU A 172 3.59 16.96 1.50
N TYR A 173 3.94 17.12 2.77
CA TYR A 173 3.76 16.13 3.83
C TYR A 173 3.03 16.75 5.02
N GLY A 174 1.93 16.15 5.46
CA GLY A 174 1.17 16.71 6.57
C GLY A 174 0.05 15.79 7.05
N GLU A 175 -0.33 15.94 8.33
CA GLU A 175 -1.36 15.14 8.97
C GLU A 175 -2.72 15.21 8.25
N TRP A 176 -3.01 16.32 7.56
CA TRP A 176 -4.32 16.57 6.96
C TRP A 176 -4.33 16.45 5.43
N LEU A 177 -3.27 15.94 4.81
CA LEU A 177 -3.17 15.74 3.37
C LEU A 177 -3.75 14.37 2.96
N TYR A 178 -5.03 14.19 3.28
CA TYR A 178 -5.85 13.02 2.96
C TYR A 178 -7.22 13.49 2.46
N TRP A 179 -7.82 12.75 1.54
CA TRP A 179 -9.06 13.13 0.84
C TRP A 179 -10.07 11.99 0.94
N ILE A 180 -11.37 12.36 1.00
CA ILE A 180 -12.46 11.41 0.94
C ILE A 180 -13.29 11.67 -0.31
N THR A 181 -13.59 10.59 -1.05
CA THR A 181 -14.61 10.52 -2.10
C THR A 181 -15.69 9.53 -1.71
N VAL A 182 -16.89 9.70 -2.25
CA VAL A 182 -18.03 8.79 -2.08
C VAL A 182 -18.55 8.41 -3.46
N MET A 183 -18.65 7.12 -3.74
CA MET A 183 -19.13 6.57 -5.00
C MET A 183 -20.55 6.03 -4.80
N GLY A 184 -21.47 6.48 -5.62
CA GLY A 184 -22.91 6.21 -5.45
C GLY A 184 -23.55 7.08 -4.38
N THR A 185 -24.72 6.63 -3.92
CA THR A 185 -25.48 7.23 -2.84
C THR A 185 -25.59 6.22 -1.69
N PRO A 186 -25.24 6.59 -0.44
CA PRO A 186 -25.39 5.67 0.69
C PRO A 186 -26.79 5.07 0.74
N SER A 187 -26.88 3.75 0.70
CA SER A 187 -28.12 2.98 0.58
C SER A 187 -28.07 1.70 1.42
N ALA A 188 -29.23 1.20 1.82
CA ALA A 188 -29.36 -0.09 2.49
C ALA A 188 -29.32 -1.27 1.50
N SER A 189 -29.66 -1.06 0.22
CA SER A 189 -29.78 -2.11 -0.80
C SER A 189 -28.90 -1.88 -2.03
N GLU A 190 -28.81 -0.61 -2.47
CA GLU A 190 -28.07 -0.24 -3.68
C GLU A 190 -26.56 -0.20 -3.44
N PRO A 191 -25.74 -0.47 -4.47
CA PRO A 191 -24.29 -0.42 -4.34
C PRO A 191 -23.80 1.03 -4.16
N TRP A 192 -22.88 1.20 -3.24
CA TRP A 192 -22.19 2.47 -2.99
C TRP A 192 -20.86 2.21 -2.27
N GLY A 193 -20.13 3.27 -1.98
CA GLY A 193 -18.95 3.15 -1.14
C GLY A 193 -18.23 4.47 -0.95
N TRP A 194 -17.04 4.39 -0.37
CA TRP A 194 -16.20 5.55 -0.15
C TRP A 194 -14.72 5.17 -0.24
N GLN A 195 -13.90 6.17 -0.52
CA GLN A 195 -12.46 6.01 -0.59
C GLN A 195 -11.80 7.07 0.30
N LEU A 196 -10.77 6.66 1.05
CA LEU A 196 -9.77 7.55 1.64
C LEU A 196 -8.49 7.38 0.84
N ASP A 197 -7.91 8.48 0.38
CA ASP A 197 -6.65 8.48 -0.35
C ASP A 197 -5.70 9.54 0.19
N GLY A 198 -4.49 9.12 0.49
CA GLY A 198 -3.40 9.98 0.93
C GLY A 198 -2.06 9.25 0.91
N HIS A 199 -1.00 9.98 1.23
CA HIS A 199 0.33 9.40 1.26
C HIS A 199 0.41 8.25 2.26
N HIS A 200 0.77 7.06 1.78
CA HIS A 200 0.88 5.80 2.54
C HIS A 200 -0.42 5.26 3.19
N LEU A 201 -1.59 5.83 2.89
CA LEU A 201 -2.86 5.37 3.44
C LEU A 201 -3.97 5.45 2.40
N ILE A 202 -4.46 4.29 1.99
CA ILE A 202 -5.61 4.16 1.10
C ILE A 202 -6.59 3.15 1.69
N VAL A 203 -7.87 3.53 1.70
CA VAL A 203 -8.99 2.65 2.03
C VAL A 203 -10.02 2.78 0.92
N ASN A 204 -10.27 1.70 0.19
CA ASN A 204 -11.44 1.58 -0.68
C ASN A 204 -12.47 0.74 0.05
N TYR A 205 -13.66 1.26 0.26
CA TYR A 205 -14.72 0.61 1.03
C TYR A 205 -16.02 0.56 0.21
N PHE A 206 -16.29 -0.59 -0.39
CA PHE A 206 -17.49 -0.84 -1.17
C PHE A 206 -18.55 -1.54 -0.32
N VAL A 207 -19.82 -1.21 -0.52
CA VAL A 207 -20.98 -1.77 0.17
C VAL A 207 -22.04 -2.18 -0.86
N LEU A 208 -22.58 -3.39 -0.72
CA LEU A 208 -23.79 -3.84 -1.40
C LEU A 208 -24.66 -4.62 -0.41
N GLY A 209 -25.79 -4.02 -0.02
CA GLY A 209 -26.60 -4.57 1.05
C GLY A 209 -25.80 -4.69 2.36
N ASP A 210 -25.62 -5.89 2.86
CA ASP A 210 -24.83 -6.21 4.05
C ASP A 210 -23.42 -6.79 3.73
N GLN A 211 -23.04 -6.81 2.46
CA GLN A 211 -21.70 -7.21 2.02
C GLN A 211 -20.78 -6.01 1.91
N VAL A 212 -19.52 -6.21 2.33
CA VAL A 212 -18.45 -5.21 2.29
C VAL A 212 -17.23 -5.76 1.60
N VAL A 213 -16.57 -4.93 0.78
CA VAL A 213 -15.24 -5.20 0.23
C VAL A 213 -14.36 -3.99 0.55
N MET A 214 -13.28 -4.20 1.32
CA MET A 214 -12.33 -3.13 1.70
C MET A 214 -10.99 -3.29 0.98
N THR A 215 -11.04 -3.48 -0.33
CA THR A 215 -9.85 -3.59 -1.19
C THR A 215 -10.00 -2.84 -2.51
N PRO A 216 -8.88 -2.40 -3.13
CA PRO A 216 -7.52 -2.41 -2.57
C PRO A 216 -7.42 -1.54 -1.31
N SER A 217 -6.61 -1.97 -0.35
CA SER A 217 -6.20 -1.07 0.72
C SER A 217 -4.68 -1.02 0.80
N PHE A 218 -4.17 0.14 1.19
CA PHE A 218 -2.74 0.38 1.33
C PHE A 218 -2.44 0.97 2.72
N TRP A 219 -1.47 0.37 3.39
CA TRP A 219 -1.02 0.75 4.71
C TRP A 219 0.51 0.80 4.72
N GLY A 220 1.08 1.95 5.03
CA GLY A 220 2.52 2.10 5.04
C GLY A 220 2.97 3.36 5.75
N SER A 221 4.26 3.60 5.78
CA SER A 221 4.83 4.85 6.28
C SER A 221 6.32 4.96 5.95
N GLU A 222 6.79 6.18 5.82
CA GLU A 222 8.18 6.59 5.85
C GLU A 222 8.28 7.89 6.67
N PRO A 223 8.84 7.85 7.92
CA PRO A 223 9.26 6.68 8.68
C PRO A 223 8.08 5.91 9.30
N THR A 224 8.29 4.64 9.73
CA THR A 224 7.31 3.87 10.51
C THR A 224 7.33 4.20 12.00
N TYR A 225 8.31 4.98 12.44
CA TYR A 225 8.47 5.41 13.83
C TYR A 225 8.93 6.85 13.94
N ALA A 226 8.24 7.64 14.75
CA ALA A 226 8.63 9.01 15.08
C ALA A 226 9.58 9.03 16.29
N GLU A 227 10.89 9.20 16.05
CA GLU A 227 11.89 9.32 17.13
C GLU A 227 11.81 10.66 17.87
N GLY A 228 11.34 11.71 17.18
CA GLY A 228 11.21 13.07 17.68
C GLY A 228 9.97 13.79 17.16
N GLY A 229 9.93 15.12 17.30
CA GLY A 229 8.90 15.98 16.78
C GLY A 229 7.56 15.89 17.52
N LYS A 230 6.52 16.47 16.89
CA LYS A 230 5.17 16.59 17.44
C LYS A 230 4.56 15.23 17.85
N TYR A 231 4.85 14.19 17.08
CA TYR A 231 4.23 12.87 17.25
C TYR A 231 5.22 11.80 17.74
N ARG A 232 6.26 12.22 18.48
CA ARG A 232 7.25 11.32 19.08
C ARG A 232 6.59 10.12 19.74
N GLY A 233 7.12 8.93 19.45
CA GLY A 233 6.64 7.64 19.99
C GLY A 233 5.57 6.97 19.15
N THR A 234 5.00 7.64 18.12
CA THR A 234 4.07 7.01 17.18
C THR A 234 4.81 5.96 16.35
N ARG A 235 4.22 4.75 16.26
CA ARG A 235 4.78 3.62 15.50
C ARG A 235 3.67 2.85 14.80
N VAL A 236 3.94 2.42 13.56
CA VAL A 236 3.04 1.60 12.75
C VAL A 236 3.76 0.40 12.14
N MET A 237 3.01 -0.60 11.66
CA MET A 237 3.46 -1.77 10.88
C MET A 237 4.44 -2.72 11.59
N LYS A 238 4.64 -2.55 12.91
CA LYS A 238 5.56 -3.41 13.68
C LYS A 238 5.01 -4.81 13.83
N ASP A 239 3.72 -4.96 14.11
CA ASP A 239 3.09 -6.26 14.35
C ASP A 239 3.07 -7.09 13.07
N GLU A 240 2.78 -6.48 11.93
CA GLU A 240 2.81 -7.10 10.59
C GLU A 240 4.23 -7.55 10.22
N GLN A 241 5.22 -6.70 10.50
CA GLN A 241 6.63 -7.01 10.31
C GLN A 241 7.08 -8.19 11.16
N ASP A 242 6.82 -8.15 12.46
CA ASP A 242 7.29 -9.15 13.42
C ASP A 242 6.57 -10.50 13.22
N ALA A 243 5.26 -10.49 12.94
CA ALA A 243 4.49 -11.69 12.66
C ALA A 243 4.89 -12.34 11.33
N GLY A 244 5.17 -11.57 10.28
CA GLY A 244 5.69 -12.08 9.01
C GLY A 244 7.02 -12.80 9.20
N LEU A 245 7.96 -12.18 9.91
CA LEU A 245 9.26 -12.80 10.24
C LEU A 245 9.11 -14.05 11.14
N ALA A 246 8.24 -14.00 12.14
CA ALA A 246 7.97 -15.14 13.01
C ALA A 246 7.37 -16.32 12.25
N PHE A 247 6.44 -16.04 11.30
CA PHE A 247 5.87 -17.08 10.44
C PHE A 247 6.94 -17.70 9.53
N MET A 248 7.77 -16.91 8.87
CA MET A 248 8.88 -17.43 8.05
C MET A 248 9.83 -18.32 8.87
N LYS A 249 10.13 -17.93 10.10
CA LYS A 249 10.99 -18.73 11.03
C LYS A 249 10.33 -20.02 11.51
N SER A 250 9.02 -20.11 11.54
CA SER A 250 8.27 -21.31 11.92
C SER A 250 8.28 -22.43 10.88
N LEU A 251 8.64 -22.10 9.64
CA LEU A 251 8.73 -23.06 8.53
C LEU A 251 9.92 -24.01 8.71
N THR A 252 9.78 -25.27 8.27
CA THR A 252 10.91 -26.20 8.20
C THR A 252 11.96 -25.71 7.19
N PRO A 253 13.20 -26.21 7.18
CA PRO A 253 14.20 -25.84 6.17
C PRO A 253 13.70 -26.04 4.74
N GLU A 254 12.99 -27.13 4.46
CA GLU A 254 12.42 -27.46 3.16
C GLU A 254 11.32 -26.47 2.76
N GLN A 255 10.41 -26.15 3.69
CA GLN A 255 9.35 -25.18 3.49
C GLN A 255 9.92 -23.76 3.27
N ARG A 256 10.95 -23.37 4.05
CA ARG A 256 11.66 -22.10 3.86
C ARG A 256 12.30 -21.99 2.48
N LYS A 257 12.92 -23.06 2.02
CA LYS A 257 13.51 -23.13 0.68
C LYS A 257 12.45 -22.90 -0.42
N LEU A 258 11.25 -23.49 -0.26
CA LEU A 258 10.13 -23.27 -1.19
C LEU A 258 9.55 -21.86 -1.09
N ALA A 259 9.46 -21.31 0.13
CA ALA A 259 8.94 -19.96 0.35
C ALA A 259 9.87 -18.87 -0.21
N THR A 260 11.19 -19.10 -0.18
CA THR A 260 12.18 -18.08 -0.55
C THR A 260 12.33 -17.97 -2.06
N LEU A 261 11.87 -16.86 -2.62
CA LEU A 261 12.05 -16.52 -4.03
C LEU A 261 13.48 -15.97 -4.29
N ARG A 262 14.02 -15.21 -3.33
CA ARG A 262 15.36 -14.63 -3.39
C ARG A 262 15.87 -14.36 -1.96
N GLY A 263 17.14 -14.65 -1.70
CA GLY A 263 17.74 -14.51 -0.38
C GLY A 263 18.22 -13.08 -0.04
N ASP A 264 18.44 -12.25 -1.05
CA ASP A 264 18.81 -10.83 -0.91
C ASP A 264 17.63 -9.90 -1.23
N LYS A 265 17.69 -8.66 -0.77
CA LYS A 265 16.66 -7.64 -1.03
C LYS A 265 17.31 -6.29 -1.38
N PRO A 266 17.76 -6.14 -2.64
CA PRO A 266 18.46 -4.91 -3.08
C PRO A 266 17.52 -3.76 -3.45
N GLY A 267 16.20 -4.00 -3.58
CA GLY A 267 15.23 -3.02 -4.06
C GLY A 267 13.83 -3.21 -3.48
N ASN A 268 12.89 -2.46 -4.04
CA ASN A 268 11.46 -2.57 -3.75
C ASN A 268 10.88 -3.76 -4.51
N ASP A 269 10.05 -4.57 -3.86
CA ASP A 269 9.52 -5.81 -4.42
C ASP A 269 7.98 -5.86 -4.47
N ASN A 270 7.26 -4.84 -3.99
CA ASN A 270 5.81 -4.73 -4.16
C ASN A 270 5.42 -4.73 -5.64
N LEU A 271 4.46 -5.56 -5.99
CA LEU A 271 3.98 -5.73 -7.37
C LEU A 271 2.62 -5.07 -7.61
N THR A 272 1.78 -4.97 -6.58
CA THR A 272 0.35 -4.69 -6.72
C THR A 272 -0.08 -3.33 -6.15
N GLU A 273 0.82 -2.36 -6.14
CA GLU A 273 0.54 -0.98 -5.75
C GLU A 273 -0.41 -0.25 -6.74
N ALA A 274 -0.50 1.05 -6.61
CA ALA A 274 -1.35 1.92 -7.42
C ALA A 274 -1.25 1.61 -8.93
N PHE A 275 -2.39 1.62 -9.62
CA PHE A 275 -2.51 1.35 -11.07
C PHE A 275 -2.06 -0.05 -11.53
N LYS A 276 -1.95 -1.01 -10.61
CA LYS A 276 -1.59 -2.41 -10.92
C LYS A 276 -2.79 -3.36 -10.81
N ASP A 277 -3.93 -2.91 -11.29
CA ASP A 277 -5.21 -3.64 -11.15
C ASP A 277 -5.31 -4.90 -11.98
N ASN A 278 -4.62 -4.97 -13.13
CA ASN A 278 -4.81 -6.02 -14.15
C ASN A 278 -3.60 -6.97 -14.27
N LEU A 279 -2.80 -7.10 -13.20
CA LEU A 279 -1.63 -7.98 -13.24
C LEU A 279 -2.02 -9.45 -13.42
N VAL A 280 -1.24 -10.14 -14.25
CA VAL A 280 -1.17 -11.61 -14.24
C VAL A 280 -0.03 -11.99 -13.30
N LEU A 281 -0.37 -12.61 -12.18
CA LEU A 281 0.56 -12.90 -11.10
C LEU A 281 0.37 -14.33 -10.60
N ASP A 282 1.28 -15.22 -10.99
CA ASP A 282 1.25 -16.60 -10.56
C ASP A 282 1.38 -16.76 -9.05
N TYR A 283 0.82 -17.85 -8.53
CA TYR A 283 1.11 -18.31 -7.19
C TYR A 283 2.59 -18.65 -7.07
N ALA A 284 3.22 -18.19 -5.98
CA ALA A 284 4.64 -18.43 -5.74
C ALA A 284 4.91 -18.72 -4.27
N GLY A 285 5.99 -19.41 -4.01
CA GLY A 285 6.41 -19.77 -2.67
C GLY A 285 5.87 -21.12 -2.20
N VAL A 286 5.75 -21.31 -0.88
CA VAL A 286 5.30 -22.56 -0.27
C VAL A 286 3.76 -22.66 -0.34
N PRO A 287 3.20 -23.76 -0.86
CA PRO A 287 1.75 -23.99 -0.84
C PRO A 287 1.29 -24.29 0.60
N VAL A 288 0.29 -23.56 1.09
CA VAL A 288 -0.21 -23.67 2.48
C VAL A 288 -0.81 -25.05 2.78
N ARG A 289 -1.32 -25.77 1.80
CA ARG A 289 -1.77 -27.17 1.96
C ARG A 289 -0.68 -28.14 2.45
N THR A 290 0.59 -27.76 2.33
CA THR A 290 1.75 -28.57 2.80
C THR A 290 2.20 -28.21 4.22
N LEU A 291 1.59 -27.22 4.83
CA LEU A 291 1.91 -26.75 6.16
C LEU A 291 1.16 -27.55 7.25
N SER A 292 1.73 -27.59 8.46
CA SER A 292 1.02 -28.13 9.63
C SER A 292 -0.16 -27.23 10.01
N GLU A 293 -1.13 -27.79 10.74
CA GLU A 293 -2.27 -27.02 11.24
C GLU A 293 -1.86 -25.86 12.17
N SER A 294 -0.76 -26.01 12.90
CA SER A 294 -0.21 -24.90 13.71
C SER A 294 0.30 -23.75 12.84
N GLN A 295 1.02 -24.07 11.75
CA GLN A 295 1.53 -23.09 10.79
C GLN A 295 0.38 -22.41 10.02
N LYS A 296 -0.65 -23.17 9.63
CA LYS A 296 -1.86 -22.59 8.98
C LYS A 296 -2.56 -21.58 9.89
N ARG A 297 -2.75 -21.91 11.20
CA ARG A 297 -3.31 -20.97 12.17
C ARG A 297 -2.42 -19.73 12.37
N GLN A 298 -1.11 -19.88 12.37
CA GLN A 298 -0.18 -18.75 12.47
C GLN A 298 -0.26 -17.86 11.24
N LEU A 299 -0.37 -18.44 10.04
CA LEU A 299 -0.58 -17.68 8.80
C LEU A 299 -1.94 -16.95 8.80
N LEU A 300 -3.02 -17.62 9.23
CA LEU A 300 -4.32 -16.98 9.36
C LEU A 300 -4.28 -15.82 10.36
N SER A 301 -3.53 -15.95 11.45
CA SER A 301 -3.30 -14.86 12.41
C SER A 301 -2.54 -13.69 11.76
N LEU A 302 -1.55 -13.95 10.91
CA LEU A 302 -0.84 -12.92 10.15
C LEU A 302 -1.78 -12.21 9.17
N ILE A 303 -2.60 -12.95 8.42
CA ILE A 303 -3.64 -12.39 7.53
C ILE A 303 -4.61 -11.52 8.35
N GLY A 304 -4.98 -11.98 9.54
CA GLY A 304 -5.85 -11.27 10.47
C GLY A 304 -5.32 -9.89 10.86
N LEU A 305 -4.01 -9.66 10.89
CA LEU A 305 -3.46 -8.31 11.17
C LEU A 305 -3.88 -7.28 10.13
N TYR A 306 -4.14 -7.69 8.90
CA TYR A 306 -4.62 -6.84 7.80
C TYR A 306 -6.14 -6.78 7.76
N VAL A 307 -6.81 -7.91 7.79
CA VAL A 307 -8.26 -8.02 7.67
C VAL A 307 -8.98 -7.34 8.86
N HIS A 308 -8.45 -7.46 10.08
CA HIS A 308 -9.00 -6.79 11.25
C HIS A 308 -8.75 -5.28 11.33
N ASN A 309 -8.27 -4.64 10.27
CA ASN A 309 -8.43 -3.20 10.09
C ASN A 309 -9.87 -2.82 9.73
N LEU A 310 -10.60 -3.72 9.08
CA LEU A 310 -12.04 -3.66 8.87
C LEU A 310 -12.79 -3.82 10.21
N ARG A 311 -14.00 -3.28 10.32
CA ARG A 311 -14.87 -3.45 11.50
C ARG A 311 -15.00 -4.94 11.86
N ASP A 312 -14.92 -5.26 13.16
CA ASP A 312 -14.71 -6.62 13.66
C ASP A 312 -15.75 -7.66 13.19
N ASP A 313 -17.00 -7.26 13.00
CA ASP A 313 -18.07 -8.15 12.53
C ASP A 313 -17.96 -8.44 11.03
N GLN A 314 -17.60 -7.45 10.21
CA GLN A 314 -17.31 -7.61 8.79
C GLN A 314 -15.98 -8.35 8.56
N ALA A 315 -14.97 -8.08 9.40
CA ALA A 315 -13.68 -8.78 9.35
C ALA A 315 -13.84 -10.29 9.57
N ARG A 316 -14.78 -10.73 10.43
CA ARG A 316 -15.07 -12.16 10.60
C ARG A 316 -15.59 -12.81 9.33
N VAL A 317 -16.48 -12.12 8.60
CA VAL A 317 -17.00 -12.61 7.30
C VAL A 317 -15.86 -12.82 6.30
N GLU A 318 -14.92 -11.86 6.24
CA GLU A 318 -13.76 -11.94 5.34
C GLU A 318 -12.77 -13.04 5.78
N ILE A 319 -12.50 -13.17 7.08
CA ILE A 319 -11.64 -14.24 7.62
C ILE A 319 -12.23 -15.62 7.32
N ASP A 320 -13.54 -15.83 7.48
CA ASP A 320 -14.20 -17.10 7.16
C ASP A 320 -14.06 -17.45 5.66
N GLN A 321 -14.14 -16.43 4.79
CA GLN A 321 -13.94 -16.60 3.34
C GLN A 321 -12.48 -16.97 3.02
N VAL A 322 -11.52 -16.35 3.68
CA VAL A 322 -10.09 -16.63 3.53
C VAL A 322 -9.77 -18.03 4.06
N ASP A 323 -10.26 -18.39 5.24
CA ASP A 323 -10.00 -19.70 5.87
C ASP A 323 -10.55 -20.86 5.00
N ALA A 324 -11.73 -20.67 4.40
CA ALA A 324 -12.28 -21.64 3.44
C ALA A 324 -11.39 -21.87 2.21
N ARG A 325 -10.45 -20.98 1.91
CA ARG A 325 -9.48 -21.06 0.81
C ARG A 325 -8.03 -21.21 1.28
N MET A 326 -7.83 -21.53 2.55
CA MET A 326 -6.48 -21.63 3.14
C MET A 326 -5.59 -22.64 2.38
N ASN A 327 -6.14 -23.75 1.92
CA ASN A 327 -5.39 -24.77 1.15
C ASN A 327 -5.02 -24.31 -0.28
N ASP A 328 -5.69 -23.29 -0.81
CA ASP A 328 -5.41 -22.67 -2.12
C ASP A 328 -4.44 -21.48 -1.99
N THR A 329 -3.95 -21.22 -0.78
CA THR A 329 -3.07 -20.09 -0.45
C THR A 329 -1.60 -20.47 -0.61
N TYR A 330 -0.79 -19.48 -0.94
CA TYR A 330 0.68 -19.58 -1.06
C TYR A 330 1.35 -18.48 -0.25
N PHE A 331 2.51 -18.77 0.31
CA PHE A 331 3.35 -17.80 1.01
C PHE A 331 4.72 -17.72 0.36
N ALA A 332 5.13 -16.50 -0.02
CA ALA A 332 6.43 -16.21 -0.63
C ALA A 332 7.23 -15.20 0.18
N TRP A 333 8.55 -15.28 0.09
CA TRP A 333 9.50 -14.46 0.83
C TRP A 333 10.67 -14.01 -0.04
N ILE A 334 11.12 -12.77 0.17
CA ILE A 334 12.38 -12.24 -0.37
C ILE A 334 13.14 -11.58 0.78
N GLY A 335 14.45 -11.82 0.86
CA GLY A 335 15.34 -11.20 1.85
C GLY A 335 15.76 -12.13 2.98
N GLY A 336 16.47 -11.56 3.96
CA GLY A 336 17.00 -12.28 5.11
C GLY A 336 15.96 -12.61 6.17
N THR A 337 16.36 -13.42 7.15
CA THR A 337 15.49 -13.87 8.26
C THR A 337 16.02 -13.52 9.65
N GLU A 338 17.08 -12.69 9.72
CA GLU A 338 17.59 -12.19 10.99
C GLU A 338 16.68 -11.08 11.55
N ALA A 339 16.81 -10.77 12.83
CA ALA A 339 15.97 -9.76 13.49
C ALA A 339 16.11 -8.36 12.86
N SER A 340 17.28 -8.05 12.31
CA SER A 340 17.57 -6.77 11.63
C SER A 340 17.36 -6.81 10.12
N SER A 341 17.02 -7.98 9.54
CA SER A 341 16.86 -8.12 8.09
C SER A 341 15.72 -7.28 7.54
N VAL A 342 15.90 -6.79 6.32
CA VAL A 342 14.84 -6.30 5.46
C VAL A 342 14.29 -7.44 4.64
N PHE A 343 13.00 -7.40 4.37
CA PHE A 343 12.33 -8.48 3.66
C PHE A 343 11.04 -7.99 2.96
N TYR A 344 10.56 -8.81 2.06
CA TYR A 344 9.23 -8.79 1.47
C TYR A 344 8.57 -10.12 1.72
N TYR A 345 7.26 -10.12 1.96
CA TYR A 345 6.46 -11.32 1.85
C TYR A 345 5.17 -11.08 1.09
N ARG A 346 4.68 -12.17 0.47
CA ARG A 346 3.40 -12.21 -0.22
C ARG A 346 2.58 -13.40 0.24
N ILE A 347 1.33 -13.14 0.58
CA ILE A 347 0.29 -14.15 0.80
C ILE A 347 -0.66 -14.03 -0.38
N HIS A 348 -0.88 -15.11 -1.12
CA HIS A 348 -1.68 -15.07 -2.33
C HIS A 348 -2.60 -16.27 -2.43
N SER A 349 -3.91 -16.02 -2.52
CA SER A 349 -4.97 -17.00 -2.73
C SER A 349 -5.97 -16.50 -3.79
N PRO A 350 -6.97 -17.29 -4.18
CA PRO A 350 -8.03 -16.80 -5.08
C PRO A 350 -8.85 -15.62 -4.53
N VAL A 351 -8.87 -15.40 -3.21
CA VAL A 351 -9.76 -14.43 -2.57
C VAL A 351 -9.04 -13.32 -1.82
N ILE A 352 -7.75 -13.47 -1.52
CA ILE A 352 -6.94 -12.42 -0.89
C ILE A 352 -5.51 -12.44 -1.40
N LEU A 353 -4.95 -11.26 -1.59
CA LEU A 353 -3.53 -11.04 -1.85
C LEU A 353 -3.04 -9.97 -0.88
N ILE A 354 -1.97 -10.29 -0.14
CA ILE A 354 -1.31 -9.37 0.78
C ILE A 354 0.17 -9.31 0.39
N GLU A 355 0.69 -8.10 0.26
CA GLU A 355 2.12 -7.85 0.13
C GLU A 355 2.57 -6.96 1.29
N PHE A 356 3.71 -7.26 1.87
CA PHE A 356 4.45 -6.44 2.82
C PHE A 356 5.87 -6.27 2.32
N ASP A 357 6.36 -5.06 2.26
CA ASP A 357 7.67 -4.75 1.69
C ASP A 357 8.43 -3.67 2.47
N HIS A 358 9.68 -3.95 2.83
CA HIS A 358 10.62 -2.93 3.25
C HIS A 358 11.17 -2.22 2.02
N GLN A 359 10.96 -0.91 1.95
CA GLN A 359 11.27 -0.08 0.79
C GLN A 359 12.61 0.63 0.94
N LYS A 360 13.18 1.06 -0.20
CA LYS A 360 14.25 2.06 -0.23
C LYS A 360 13.71 3.41 0.25
N PRO A 361 14.56 4.29 0.81
CA PRO A 361 14.13 5.65 1.13
C PRO A 361 13.64 6.36 -0.14
N ALA A 362 12.43 6.90 -0.08
CA ALA A 362 11.85 7.69 -1.15
C ALA A 362 11.93 9.19 -0.82
N ASN A 363 11.48 9.57 0.35
CA ASN A 363 11.37 10.95 0.80
C ASN A 363 12.47 11.32 1.82
N LEU A 364 13.19 10.34 2.36
CA LEU A 364 14.27 10.53 3.33
C LEU A 364 15.67 10.15 2.79
N ARG A 365 15.87 10.27 1.46
CA ARG A 365 17.16 9.97 0.80
C ARG A 365 18.33 10.80 1.31
N HIS A 366 18.07 11.94 1.92
CA HIS A 366 19.09 12.78 2.52
C HIS A 366 19.56 12.28 3.90
N LEU A 367 18.79 11.37 4.53
CA LEU A 367 19.09 10.77 5.83
C LEU A 367 19.56 9.30 5.73
N TYR A 368 19.16 8.57 4.70
CA TYR A 368 19.38 7.14 4.58
C TYR A 368 20.02 6.75 3.25
N ALA A 369 20.82 5.66 3.27
CA ALA A 369 21.41 5.09 2.07
C ALA A 369 20.34 4.55 1.11
N ASP A 370 20.62 4.51 -0.20
CA ASP A 370 19.70 4.02 -1.26
C ASP A 370 19.60 2.48 -1.28
N VAL A 371 19.26 1.90 -0.11
CA VAL A 371 18.96 0.47 0.08
C VAL A 371 17.69 0.33 0.91
N PRO A 372 16.93 -0.76 0.78
CA PRO A 372 15.76 -1.00 1.62
C PRO A 372 16.12 -0.94 3.12
N TYR A 373 15.25 -0.32 3.91
CA TYR A 373 15.43 -0.21 5.35
C TYR A 373 14.10 -0.41 6.11
N ARG A 374 14.20 -0.73 7.39
CA ARG A 374 13.04 -1.20 8.16
C ARG A 374 12.00 -0.12 8.47
N GLU A 375 12.39 1.14 8.38
CA GLU A 375 11.51 2.28 8.71
C GLU A 375 10.77 2.84 7.47
N HIS A 376 10.85 2.20 6.30
CA HIS A 376 9.99 2.46 5.16
C HIS A 376 9.26 1.18 4.78
N VAL A 377 7.97 1.15 5.03
CA VAL A 377 7.12 -0.05 4.82
C VAL A 377 5.95 0.29 3.91
N HIS A 378 5.72 -0.60 2.94
CA HIS A 378 4.52 -0.65 2.12
C HIS A 378 3.80 -1.97 2.36
N ALA A 379 2.51 -1.93 2.62
CA ALA A 379 1.65 -3.11 2.62
C ALA A 379 0.41 -2.86 1.77
N VAL A 380 0.09 -3.81 0.91
CA VAL A 380 -1.06 -3.78 0.01
C VAL A 380 -1.94 -4.99 0.29
N VAL A 381 -3.25 -4.77 0.36
CA VAL A 381 -4.24 -5.84 0.41
C VAL A 381 -5.15 -5.72 -0.80
N ARG A 382 -5.35 -6.83 -1.51
CA ARG A 382 -6.18 -6.92 -2.70
C ARG A 382 -7.16 -8.10 -2.62
N THR A 383 -8.26 -8.00 -3.34
CA THR A 383 -9.16 -9.13 -3.62
C THR A 383 -9.02 -9.54 -5.08
N PRO A 384 -8.22 -10.59 -5.39
CA PRO A 384 -8.01 -11.05 -6.75
C PRO A 384 -9.29 -11.48 -7.46
N ASN A 385 -9.17 -11.88 -8.72
CA ASN A 385 -10.26 -12.38 -9.55
C ASN A 385 -11.41 -11.39 -9.75
N GLY A 386 -11.07 -10.08 -9.74
CA GLY A 386 -11.98 -9.04 -10.20
C GLY A 386 -12.89 -8.45 -9.13
N ASN A 387 -12.66 -8.72 -7.83
CA ASN A 387 -13.50 -8.17 -6.78
C ASN A 387 -12.87 -7.02 -5.96
N ASP A 388 -11.68 -6.53 -6.33
CA ASP A 388 -11.25 -5.21 -5.86
C ASP A 388 -12.33 -4.17 -6.15
N TYR A 389 -12.54 -3.22 -5.25
CA TYR A 389 -13.60 -2.20 -5.32
C TYR A 389 -15.03 -2.78 -5.34
N GLY A 390 -15.21 -4.05 -4.97
CA GLY A 390 -16.48 -4.75 -5.10
C GLY A 390 -16.97 -4.93 -6.53
N LYS A 391 -16.08 -4.84 -7.54
CA LYS A 391 -16.48 -4.83 -8.97
C LYS A 391 -17.12 -6.13 -9.41
N ASP A 392 -16.78 -7.29 -8.82
CA ASP A 392 -17.46 -8.53 -9.13
C ASP A 392 -18.88 -8.55 -8.57
N LEU A 393 -19.10 -8.09 -7.35
CA LEU A 393 -20.44 -7.92 -6.75
C LEU A 393 -21.29 -6.92 -7.54
N LEU A 394 -20.70 -5.78 -7.93
CA LEU A 394 -21.38 -4.75 -8.72
C LEU A 394 -21.85 -5.28 -10.09
N ARG A 395 -21.07 -6.17 -10.73
CA ARG A 395 -21.48 -6.78 -12.01
C ARG A 395 -22.62 -7.79 -11.88
N GLN A 396 -22.81 -8.36 -10.69
CA GLN A 396 -23.86 -9.35 -10.41
C GLN A 396 -25.16 -8.69 -9.95
N HIS A 397 -25.10 -7.43 -9.48
CA HIS A 397 -26.25 -6.63 -9.05
C HIS A 397 -27.00 -6.06 -10.25
#